data_3a877782e3a6fb3cb3d4cb4dd2210fc7
#
_entry.id   3a877782e3a6fb3cb3d4cb4dd2210fc7
#
_cell.length_a   1.000
_cell.length_b   1.000
_cell.length_c   1.000
_cell.angle_alpha   90.00
_cell.angle_beta   90.00
_cell.angle_gamma   90.00
#
_symmetry.space_group_name_H-M   'P 1'
#
loop_
_entity.id
_entity.type
_entity.pdbx_description
1 polymer ?
#
loop_
_entity_poly.entity_id
_entity_poly.type
_entity_poly.pdbx_seq_one_letter_code
_entity_poly.pdbx_strand_id
1 'polypeptide(L)'
;MCIRDRADAADLPNTDRITVAADGEGRAKITAAGKGAHASMPEGGVNAIGLIVDYLLEHDLCTADERAFFELDQKLLNHTDGSGIGIKSSDEYFGPLTVIGGTIKIEDDRFVQTLDSRFPTSITADEITERLRQLASEIGGSFENTLLMEPFLVKPDSPVIQALLNAYNEATGEDAKPFTMGGGTYAREFKSGASFGPEKPWVKDPEWVGMMHGPDEGVSEDLLKQSFKIYALTLDKLMQLDLQ
;
A
#
# COMPACT_ATOMS: atom_id res chain seq x y z
N MET A 1 -21.87 -5.67 -2.69
CA MET A 1 -22.36 -5.42 -4.05
C MET A 1 -23.69 -6.15 -4.25
N CYS A 2 -24.68 -5.50 -4.84
CA CYS A 2 -25.98 -6.14 -5.18
C CYS A 2 -26.05 -6.37 -6.69
N ILE A 3 -26.38 -7.58 -7.09
CA ILE A 3 -26.62 -7.95 -8.49
C ILE A 3 -28.13 -8.03 -8.70
N ARG A 4 -28.63 -7.35 -9.71
CA ARG A 4 -30.04 -7.38 -10.12
C ARG A 4 -30.21 -8.25 -11.35
N ASP A 5 -31.23 -9.13 -11.33
CA ASP A 5 -31.79 -9.84 -12.51
C ASP A 5 -30.83 -10.74 -13.30
N ARG A 6 -29.70 -11.21 -12.72
CA ARG A 6 -28.72 -12.04 -13.43
C ARG A 6 -28.52 -13.44 -12.88
N ALA A 7 -28.81 -13.66 -11.60
CA ALA A 7 -28.77 -14.99 -10.97
C ALA A 7 -29.64 -15.00 -9.72
N ASP A 8 -30.22 -16.16 -9.43
CA ASP A 8 -30.85 -16.40 -8.13
C ASP A 8 -29.76 -16.64 -7.08
N ALA A 9 -29.90 -16.05 -5.90
CA ALA A 9 -28.98 -16.28 -4.79
C ALA A 9 -28.81 -17.76 -4.42
N ALA A 10 -29.85 -18.57 -4.69
CA ALA A 10 -29.81 -20.01 -4.45
C ALA A 10 -28.88 -20.78 -5.40
N ASP A 11 -28.58 -20.24 -6.56
CA ASP A 11 -27.73 -20.88 -7.58
C ASP A 11 -26.24 -20.48 -7.44
N LEU A 12 -25.93 -19.52 -6.55
CA LEU A 12 -24.59 -19.00 -6.34
C LEU A 12 -23.93 -19.64 -5.11
N PRO A 13 -22.76 -20.28 -5.23
CA PRO A 13 -22.11 -20.96 -4.15
C PRO A 13 -21.46 -20.00 -3.13
N ASN A 14 -21.51 -20.35 -1.85
CA ASN A 14 -20.62 -19.76 -0.87
C ASN A 14 -19.23 -20.39 -0.96
N THR A 15 -18.20 -19.61 -0.59
CA THR A 15 -16.83 -20.11 -0.41
C THR A 15 -16.35 -19.79 1.01
N ASP A 16 -15.11 -20.15 1.33
CA ASP A 16 -14.52 -19.81 2.64
C ASP A 16 -14.48 -18.31 2.92
N ARG A 17 -14.49 -17.47 1.88
CA ARG A 17 -14.38 -16.01 1.97
C ARG A 17 -15.53 -15.24 1.31
N ILE A 18 -16.40 -15.91 0.59
CA ILE A 18 -17.57 -15.30 -0.10
C ILE A 18 -18.82 -15.85 0.53
N THR A 19 -19.71 -14.95 0.94
CA THR A 19 -21.07 -15.27 1.38
C THR A 19 -22.08 -14.66 0.44
N VAL A 20 -23.03 -15.46 -0.04
CA VAL A 20 -24.14 -15.02 -0.87
C VAL A 20 -25.44 -15.15 -0.07
N ALA A 21 -26.23 -14.09 -0.08
CA ALA A 21 -27.55 -14.07 0.56
C ALA A 21 -28.58 -13.42 -0.37
N ALA A 22 -29.83 -13.85 -0.30
CA ALA A 22 -30.93 -13.17 -0.96
C ALA A 22 -31.10 -11.73 -0.41
N ASP A 23 -31.29 -10.76 -1.30
CA ASP A 23 -31.51 -9.34 -0.96
C ASP A 23 -32.77 -8.82 -1.65
N GLY A 24 -33.88 -9.41 -1.33
CA GLY A 24 -35.17 -9.17 -1.95
C GLY A 24 -35.38 -10.00 -3.21
N GLU A 25 -36.49 -9.74 -3.91
CA GLU A 25 -36.91 -10.53 -5.07
C GLU A 25 -35.95 -10.29 -6.27
N GLY A 26 -35.36 -11.37 -6.79
CA GLY A 26 -34.42 -11.33 -7.93
C GLY A 26 -33.07 -10.66 -7.65
N ARG A 27 -32.64 -10.51 -6.39
CA ARG A 27 -31.35 -9.89 -6.04
C ARG A 27 -30.54 -10.78 -5.12
N ALA A 28 -29.24 -10.82 -5.35
CA ALA A 28 -28.26 -11.45 -4.46
C ALA A 28 -27.29 -10.41 -3.89
N LYS A 29 -27.02 -10.51 -2.59
CA LYS A 29 -25.95 -9.77 -1.92
C LYS A 29 -24.74 -10.67 -1.77
N ILE A 30 -23.64 -10.30 -2.42
CA ILE A 30 -22.35 -10.98 -2.32
C ILE A 30 -21.46 -10.21 -1.37
N THR A 31 -20.92 -10.89 -0.36
CA THR A 31 -20.04 -10.31 0.66
C THR A 31 -18.73 -11.07 0.69
N ALA A 32 -17.60 -10.37 0.59
CA ALA A 32 -16.26 -10.94 0.69
C ALA A 32 -15.59 -10.59 2.01
N ALA A 33 -14.95 -11.57 2.64
CA ALA A 33 -14.15 -11.42 3.86
C ALA A 33 -12.67 -11.23 3.48
N GLY A 34 -12.21 -9.98 3.43
CA GLY A 34 -10.81 -9.63 3.21
C GLY A 34 -9.97 -9.66 4.48
N LYS A 35 -8.69 -9.36 4.33
CA LYS A 35 -7.74 -9.13 5.42
C LYS A 35 -6.90 -7.91 5.10
N GLY A 36 -6.91 -6.92 5.99
CA GLY A 36 -6.12 -5.69 5.83
C GLY A 36 -4.62 -5.96 5.81
N ALA A 37 -3.90 -5.15 5.01
CA ALA A 37 -2.45 -5.05 5.00
C ALA A 37 -2.06 -3.62 4.62
N HIS A 38 -0.83 -3.22 4.96
CA HIS A 38 -0.31 -1.91 4.55
C HIS A 38 -0.03 -1.90 3.04
N ALA A 39 -0.31 -0.78 2.35
CA ALA A 39 -0.19 -0.69 0.90
C ALA A 39 1.25 -0.96 0.37
N SER A 40 2.26 -0.61 1.15
CA SER A 40 3.66 -0.89 0.81
C SER A 40 4.14 -2.31 1.19
N MET A 41 3.33 -3.06 1.94
CA MET A 41 3.60 -4.43 2.38
C MET A 41 2.33 -5.26 2.25
N PRO A 42 1.87 -5.53 1.01
CA PRO A 42 0.60 -6.20 0.76
C PRO A 42 0.61 -7.70 1.08
N GLU A 43 1.79 -8.27 1.32
CA GLU A 43 1.96 -9.70 1.59
C GLU A 43 1.20 -10.11 2.85
N GLY A 44 0.43 -11.15 2.74
CA GLY A 44 -0.42 -11.64 3.83
C GLY A 44 -1.74 -10.89 4.02
N GLY A 45 -2.00 -9.84 3.23
CA GLY A 45 -3.32 -9.26 3.05
C GLY A 45 -4.19 -10.07 2.08
N VAL A 46 -5.49 -9.79 2.09
CA VAL A 46 -6.45 -10.35 1.11
C VAL A 46 -7.40 -9.23 0.70
N ASN A 47 -7.30 -8.79 -0.55
CA ASN A 47 -8.16 -7.73 -1.06
C ASN A 47 -9.58 -8.24 -1.30
N ALA A 48 -10.55 -7.72 -0.55
CA ALA A 48 -11.96 -8.12 -0.67
C ALA A 48 -12.57 -7.73 -2.03
N ILE A 49 -12.07 -6.66 -2.68
CA ILE A 49 -12.51 -6.27 -4.02
C ILE A 49 -12.06 -7.35 -5.03
N GLY A 50 -10.80 -7.79 -4.97
CA GLY A 50 -10.30 -8.85 -5.83
C GLY A 50 -11.12 -10.14 -5.71
N LEU A 51 -11.48 -10.55 -4.49
CA LEU A 51 -12.36 -11.70 -4.28
C LEU A 51 -13.74 -11.53 -4.94
N ILE A 52 -14.34 -10.34 -4.86
CA ILE A 52 -15.62 -10.05 -5.52
C ILE A 52 -15.45 -10.06 -7.05
N VAL A 53 -14.39 -9.44 -7.55
CA VAL A 53 -14.10 -9.38 -9.00
C VAL A 53 -13.93 -10.78 -9.57
N ASP A 54 -13.08 -11.61 -8.95
CA ASP A 54 -12.89 -13.00 -9.37
C ASP A 54 -14.22 -13.78 -9.36
N TYR A 55 -15.01 -13.64 -8.30
CA TYR A 55 -16.30 -14.28 -8.17
C TYR A 55 -17.29 -13.87 -9.28
N LEU A 56 -17.38 -12.57 -9.58
CA LEU A 56 -18.27 -12.05 -10.62
C LEU A 56 -17.88 -12.55 -12.02
N LEU A 57 -16.58 -12.61 -12.30
CA LEU A 57 -16.07 -13.11 -13.58
C LEU A 57 -16.26 -14.62 -13.72
N GLU A 58 -15.99 -15.40 -12.68
CA GLU A 58 -16.11 -16.86 -12.66
C GLU A 58 -17.56 -17.33 -12.89
N HIS A 59 -18.52 -16.62 -12.28
CA HIS A 59 -19.94 -16.98 -12.38
C HIS A 59 -20.71 -16.23 -13.48
N ASP A 60 -20.00 -15.52 -14.37
CA ASP A 60 -20.60 -14.77 -15.51
C ASP A 60 -21.69 -13.76 -15.09
N LEU A 61 -21.44 -13.05 -14.00
CA LEU A 61 -22.39 -12.12 -13.38
C LEU A 61 -22.20 -10.66 -13.83
N CYS A 62 -21.56 -10.44 -14.98
CA CYS A 62 -21.24 -9.11 -15.52
C CYS A 62 -21.87 -8.90 -16.89
N THR A 63 -22.24 -7.65 -17.22
CA THR A 63 -22.44 -7.24 -18.61
C THR A 63 -21.12 -7.20 -19.35
N ALA A 64 -21.13 -7.02 -20.68
CA ALA A 64 -19.92 -6.92 -21.46
C ALA A 64 -19.03 -5.74 -21.04
N ASP A 65 -19.64 -4.57 -20.75
CA ASP A 65 -18.93 -3.37 -20.34
C ASP A 65 -18.35 -3.51 -18.91
N GLU A 66 -19.12 -4.07 -17.99
CA GLU A 66 -18.65 -4.38 -16.62
C GLU A 66 -17.52 -5.40 -16.63
N ARG A 67 -17.60 -6.40 -17.50
CA ARG A 67 -16.58 -7.43 -17.65
C ARG A 67 -15.23 -6.82 -18.03
N ALA A 68 -15.19 -5.91 -19.01
CA ALA A 68 -13.96 -5.24 -19.41
C ALA A 68 -13.28 -4.51 -18.24
N PHE A 69 -14.07 -3.83 -17.39
CA PHE A 69 -13.57 -3.19 -16.19
C PHE A 69 -13.04 -4.21 -15.17
N PHE A 70 -13.79 -5.27 -14.87
CA PHE A 70 -13.37 -6.27 -13.88
C PHE A 70 -12.18 -7.12 -14.36
N GLU A 71 -12.03 -7.38 -15.66
CA GLU A 71 -10.84 -8.05 -16.20
C GLU A 71 -9.58 -7.18 -16.08
N LEU A 72 -9.70 -5.86 -16.20
CA LEU A 72 -8.61 -4.94 -15.91
C LEU A 72 -8.30 -4.91 -14.41
N ASP A 73 -9.34 -4.81 -13.58
CA ASP A 73 -9.21 -4.77 -12.12
C ASP A 73 -8.60 -6.08 -11.58
N GLN A 74 -8.97 -7.23 -12.13
CA GLN A 74 -8.35 -8.52 -11.81
C GLN A 74 -6.83 -8.51 -12.05
N LYS A 75 -6.36 -7.94 -13.16
CA LYS A 75 -4.92 -7.80 -13.45
C LYS A 75 -4.22 -6.87 -12.47
N LEU A 76 -4.90 -5.82 -12.00
CA LEU A 76 -4.40 -4.88 -11.01
C LEU A 76 -4.32 -5.50 -9.61
N LEU A 77 -5.35 -6.24 -9.20
CA LEU A 77 -5.51 -6.70 -7.82
C LEU A 77 -4.82 -8.04 -7.54
N ASN A 78 -4.69 -8.91 -8.55
CA ASN A 78 -4.06 -10.22 -8.38
C ASN A 78 -2.52 -10.18 -8.55
N HIS A 79 -1.98 -9.04 -9.00
CA HIS A 79 -0.55 -8.83 -9.22
C HIS A 79 -0.08 -7.54 -8.56
N THR A 80 0.00 -7.55 -7.23
CA THR A 80 0.35 -6.37 -6.43
C THR A 80 1.75 -5.82 -6.69
N ASP A 81 2.59 -6.52 -7.44
CA ASP A 81 3.91 -6.09 -7.92
C ASP A 81 3.88 -5.32 -9.26
N GLY A 82 2.69 -5.03 -9.79
CA GLY A 82 2.48 -4.35 -11.07
C GLY A 82 2.74 -5.20 -12.31
N SER A 83 3.08 -6.49 -12.17
CA SER A 83 3.36 -7.38 -13.31
C SER A 83 2.14 -7.58 -14.21
N GLY A 84 0.93 -7.64 -13.64
CA GLY A 84 -0.32 -7.81 -14.36
C GLY A 84 -0.64 -6.67 -15.34
N ILE A 85 -0.05 -5.50 -15.15
CA ILE A 85 -0.26 -4.32 -15.99
C ILE A 85 1.02 -3.79 -16.63
N GLY A 86 2.14 -4.50 -16.47
CA GLY A 86 3.41 -4.21 -17.15
C GLY A 86 4.21 -3.04 -16.56
N ILE A 87 4.04 -2.73 -15.27
CA ILE A 87 4.81 -1.70 -14.54
C ILE A 87 5.72 -2.28 -13.45
N LYS A 88 5.93 -3.59 -13.43
CA LYS A 88 6.81 -4.24 -12.46
C LYS A 88 8.20 -3.61 -12.48
N SER A 89 8.66 -3.16 -11.34
CA SER A 89 9.94 -2.51 -11.16
C SER A 89 10.48 -2.75 -9.75
N SER A 90 11.80 -2.65 -9.57
CA SER A 90 12.46 -2.79 -8.28
C SER A 90 13.83 -2.15 -8.30
N ASP A 91 14.28 -1.61 -7.18
CA ASP A 91 15.66 -1.17 -6.98
C ASP A 91 16.24 -1.64 -5.64
N GLU A 92 17.52 -1.35 -5.40
CA GLU A 92 18.23 -1.80 -4.19
C GLU A 92 17.80 -1.05 -2.91
N TYR A 93 17.20 0.16 -3.06
CA TYR A 93 16.83 1.01 -1.92
C TYR A 93 15.40 0.80 -1.48
N PHE A 94 14.45 0.81 -2.43
CA PHE A 94 13.02 0.75 -2.15
C PHE A 94 12.41 -0.63 -2.35
N GLY A 95 13.16 -1.57 -2.95
CA GLY A 95 12.63 -2.88 -3.29
C GLY A 95 11.59 -2.83 -4.42
N PRO A 96 10.61 -3.75 -4.42
CA PRO A 96 9.64 -3.87 -5.50
C PRO A 96 8.59 -2.76 -5.44
N LEU A 97 8.10 -2.35 -6.63
CA LEU A 97 6.87 -1.59 -6.78
C LEU A 97 5.70 -2.38 -6.18
N THR A 98 4.79 -1.66 -5.53
CA THR A 98 3.48 -2.20 -5.14
C THR A 98 2.34 -1.39 -5.74
N VAL A 99 1.25 -2.06 -6.14
CA VAL A 99 0.00 -1.44 -6.57
C VAL A 99 -1.18 -2.16 -5.93
N ILE A 100 -2.04 -1.40 -5.29
CA ILE A 100 -3.15 -1.93 -4.48
C ILE A 100 -4.44 -1.21 -4.87
N GLY A 101 -5.52 -1.98 -5.05
CA GLY A 101 -6.87 -1.42 -5.11
C GLY A 101 -7.37 -1.08 -3.71
N GLY A 102 -7.67 0.20 -3.49
CA GLY A 102 -8.12 0.72 -2.20
C GLY A 102 -9.63 0.59 -2.00
N THR A 103 -10.40 1.31 -2.81
CA THR A 103 -11.86 1.33 -2.75
C THR A 103 -12.46 1.21 -4.14
N ILE A 104 -13.65 0.60 -4.23
CA ILE A 104 -14.47 0.61 -5.43
C ILE A 104 -15.87 1.10 -5.08
N LYS A 105 -16.45 1.95 -5.92
CA LYS A 105 -17.81 2.46 -5.77
C LYS A 105 -18.42 2.75 -7.14
N ILE A 106 -19.72 2.98 -7.16
CA ILE A 106 -20.44 3.44 -8.34
C ILE A 106 -20.74 4.92 -8.15
N GLU A 107 -20.29 5.76 -9.07
CA GLU A 107 -20.59 7.19 -9.15
C GLU A 107 -21.09 7.49 -10.57
N ASP A 108 -22.23 8.15 -10.68
CA ASP A 108 -22.85 8.49 -11.97
C ASP A 108 -22.91 7.32 -12.96
N ASP A 109 -23.38 6.16 -12.49
CA ASP A 109 -23.45 4.89 -13.22
C ASP A 109 -22.11 4.35 -13.74
N ARG A 110 -20.98 4.78 -13.17
CA ARG A 110 -19.62 4.31 -13.48
C ARG A 110 -18.95 3.70 -12.28
N PHE A 111 -18.14 2.68 -12.52
CA PHE A 111 -17.22 2.19 -11.51
C PHE A 111 -16.06 3.16 -11.31
N VAL A 112 -15.80 3.53 -10.07
CA VAL A 112 -14.66 4.35 -9.66
C VAL A 112 -13.82 3.53 -8.69
N GLN A 113 -12.59 3.22 -9.12
CA GLN A 113 -11.61 2.45 -8.35
C GLN A 113 -10.46 3.35 -7.95
N THR A 114 -10.12 3.37 -6.66
CA THR A 114 -8.88 4.01 -6.20
C THR A 114 -7.72 3.02 -6.21
N LEU A 115 -6.55 3.49 -6.60
CA LEU A 115 -5.30 2.74 -6.56
C LEU A 115 -4.29 3.47 -5.69
N ASP A 116 -3.53 2.73 -4.88
CA ASP A 116 -2.35 3.20 -4.18
C ASP A 116 -1.14 2.47 -4.76
N SER A 117 -0.19 3.20 -5.33
CA SER A 117 1.05 2.65 -5.86
C SER A 117 2.24 3.25 -5.12
N ARG A 118 3.13 2.36 -4.66
CA ARG A 118 4.44 2.72 -4.09
C ARG A 118 5.49 2.22 -5.06
N PHE A 119 6.37 3.11 -5.52
CA PHE A 119 7.29 2.79 -6.60
C PHE A 119 8.73 3.20 -6.28
N PRO A 120 9.72 2.41 -6.77
CA PRO A 120 11.14 2.68 -6.61
C PRO A 120 11.64 3.73 -7.59
N THR A 121 12.93 4.09 -7.51
CA THR A 121 13.56 5.07 -8.40
C THR A 121 13.81 4.52 -9.81
N SER A 122 13.61 3.24 -10.05
CA SER A 122 13.81 2.58 -11.35
C SER A 122 12.63 2.70 -12.32
N ILE A 123 11.54 3.34 -11.91
CA ILE A 123 10.39 3.70 -12.75
C ILE A 123 9.90 5.08 -12.33
N THR A 124 9.37 5.86 -13.26
CA THR A 124 8.85 7.20 -13.00
C THR A 124 7.33 7.19 -12.79
N ALA A 125 6.83 8.21 -12.09
CA ALA A 125 5.40 8.43 -11.95
C ALA A 125 4.70 8.65 -13.29
N ASP A 126 5.37 9.30 -14.24
CA ASP A 126 4.84 9.52 -15.60
C ASP A 126 4.65 8.20 -16.36
N GLU A 127 5.62 7.27 -16.28
CA GLU A 127 5.51 5.95 -16.91
C GLU A 127 4.35 5.14 -16.34
N ILE A 128 4.17 5.15 -15.01
CA ILE A 128 3.04 4.49 -14.34
C ILE A 128 1.72 5.13 -14.77
N THR A 129 1.65 6.46 -14.75
CA THR A 129 0.47 7.24 -15.12
C THR A 129 0.04 6.98 -16.56
N GLU A 130 0.99 7.02 -17.48
CA GLU A 130 0.71 6.79 -18.90
C GLU A 130 0.21 5.37 -19.15
N ARG A 131 0.82 4.38 -18.49
CA ARG A 131 0.36 2.99 -18.57
C ARG A 131 -1.06 2.81 -18.04
N LEU A 132 -1.40 3.41 -16.90
CA LEU A 132 -2.75 3.35 -16.34
C LEU A 132 -3.78 4.08 -17.20
N ARG A 133 -3.41 5.24 -17.79
CA ARG A 133 -4.26 5.95 -18.75
C ARG A 133 -4.54 5.14 -20.00
N GLN A 134 -3.51 4.50 -20.56
CA GLN A 134 -3.66 3.61 -21.73
C GLN A 134 -4.64 2.48 -21.41
N LEU A 135 -4.44 1.76 -20.30
CA LEU A 135 -5.31 0.65 -19.90
C LEU A 135 -6.76 1.09 -19.66
N ALA A 136 -6.96 2.22 -18.97
CA ALA A 136 -8.29 2.79 -18.75
C ALA A 136 -8.96 3.16 -20.09
N SER A 137 -8.22 3.77 -21.01
CA SER A 137 -8.71 4.14 -22.35
C SER A 137 -9.15 2.93 -23.19
N GLU A 138 -8.44 1.80 -23.10
CA GLU A 138 -8.77 0.56 -23.80
C GLU A 138 -10.18 0.02 -23.45
N ILE A 139 -10.68 0.34 -22.25
CA ILE A 139 -12.01 -0.04 -21.77
C ILE A 139 -13.02 1.14 -21.76
N GLY A 140 -12.69 2.25 -22.41
CA GLY A 140 -13.55 3.44 -22.45
C GLY A 140 -13.61 4.25 -21.13
N GLY A 141 -12.65 4.01 -20.23
CA GLY A 141 -12.49 4.72 -18.96
C GLY A 141 -11.45 5.83 -19.00
N SER A 142 -11.16 6.39 -17.84
CA SER A 142 -10.11 7.40 -17.64
C SER A 142 -9.35 7.14 -16.35
N PHE A 143 -8.12 7.66 -16.26
CA PHE A 143 -7.29 7.61 -15.06
C PHE A 143 -6.79 9.01 -14.71
N GLU A 144 -6.84 9.36 -13.45
CA GLU A 144 -6.33 10.62 -12.89
C GLU A 144 -5.50 10.36 -11.64
N ASN A 145 -4.37 11.07 -11.52
CA ASN A 145 -3.61 11.12 -10.28
C ASN A 145 -4.28 12.09 -9.31
N THR A 146 -4.66 11.62 -8.14
CA THR A 146 -5.20 12.45 -7.05
C THR A 146 -4.09 12.90 -6.09
N LEU A 147 -3.03 12.12 -5.97
CA LEU A 147 -1.85 12.43 -5.17
C LEU A 147 -0.63 11.81 -5.85
N LEU A 148 0.41 12.62 -6.03
CA LEU A 148 1.67 12.18 -6.57
C LEU A 148 2.81 12.53 -5.60
N MET A 149 3.60 11.54 -5.23
CA MET A 149 4.79 11.70 -4.42
C MET A 149 5.92 10.86 -5.03
N GLU A 150 6.91 11.54 -5.61
CA GLU A 150 8.11 10.88 -6.13
C GLU A 150 8.91 10.18 -5.02
N PRO A 151 9.65 9.11 -5.31
CA PRO A 151 10.56 8.52 -4.34
C PRO A 151 11.53 9.55 -3.79
N PHE A 152 11.74 9.54 -2.47
CA PHE A 152 12.63 10.46 -1.78
C PHE A 152 13.76 9.68 -1.11
N LEU A 153 14.99 9.87 -1.59
CA LEU A 153 16.16 9.15 -1.11
C LEU A 153 17.27 10.11 -0.69
N VAL A 154 17.71 9.98 0.55
CA VAL A 154 18.98 10.55 1.01
C VAL A 154 20.01 9.42 1.03
N LYS A 155 21.18 9.67 0.39
CA LYS A 155 22.21 8.64 0.26
C LYS A 155 22.66 8.11 1.62
N PRO A 156 22.76 6.78 1.78
CA PRO A 156 23.16 6.16 3.05
C PRO A 156 24.53 6.65 3.57
N ASP A 157 25.48 6.94 2.68
CA ASP A 157 26.83 7.38 2.98
C ASP A 157 26.96 8.89 3.25
N SER A 158 25.85 9.64 3.21
CA SER A 158 25.88 11.07 3.53
C SER A 158 26.29 11.33 4.98
N PRO A 159 27.03 12.43 5.26
CA PRO A 159 27.48 12.75 6.62
C PRO A 159 26.34 12.79 7.66
N VAL A 160 25.18 13.28 7.25
CA VAL A 160 23.99 13.35 8.13
C VAL A 160 23.51 11.96 8.50
N ILE A 161 23.29 11.05 7.51
CA ILE A 161 22.85 9.70 7.78
C ILE A 161 23.86 8.95 8.64
N GLN A 162 25.16 9.11 8.37
CA GLN A 162 26.20 8.48 9.19
C GLN A 162 26.22 9.02 10.63
N ALA A 163 25.98 10.31 10.86
CA ALA A 163 25.87 10.86 12.20
C ALA A 163 24.66 10.30 12.96
N LEU A 164 23.50 10.16 12.29
CA LEU A 164 22.30 9.55 12.85
C LEU A 164 22.56 8.09 13.26
N LEU A 165 23.15 7.29 12.37
CA LEU A 165 23.50 5.89 12.63
C LEU A 165 24.49 5.75 13.77
N ASN A 166 25.55 6.57 13.78
CA ASN A 166 26.54 6.54 14.85
C ASN A 166 25.92 6.87 16.21
N ALA A 167 25.02 7.87 16.28
CA ALA A 167 24.31 8.20 17.50
C ALA A 167 23.40 7.05 17.96
N TYR A 168 22.67 6.45 17.04
CA TYR A 168 21.80 5.31 17.33
C TYR A 168 22.61 4.12 17.84
N ASN A 169 23.65 3.70 17.12
CA ASN A 169 24.49 2.55 17.46
C ASN A 169 25.21 2.74 18.79
N GLU A 170 25.68 3.96 19.10
CA GLU A 170 26.27 4.30 20.41
C GLU A 170 25.24 4.19 21.54
N ALA A 171 24.02 4.69 21.32
CA ALA A 171 22.97 4.68 22.35
C ALA A 171 22.39 3.29 22.61
N THR A 172 22.36 2.42 21.60
CA THR A 172 21.72 1.09 21.65
C THR A 172 22.70 -0.06 21.78
N GLY A 173 23.95 0.12 21.37
CA GLY A 173 24.94 -0.95 21.26
C GLY A 173 24.72 -1.86 20.04
N GLU A 174 23.89 -1.45 19.08
CA GLU A 174 23.59 -2.20 17.87
C GLU A 174 24.49 -1.80 16.69
N ASP A 175 24.45 -2.57 15.60
CA ASP A 175 25.04 -2.24 14.29
C ASP A 175 23.90 -2.02 13.28
N ALA A 176 23.08 -1.01 13.54
CA ALA A 176 21.95 -0.68 12.69
C ALA A 176 22.42 -0.17 11.32
N LYS A 177 21.60 -0.43 10.31
CA LYS A 177 21.79 0.07 8.94
C LYS A 177 20.62 0.99 8.56
N PRO A 178 20.84 1.97 7.66
CA PRO A 178 19.74 2.76 7.14
C PRO A 178 18.82 1.89 6.29
N PHE A 179 17.54 2.21 6.29
CA PHE A 179 16.55 1.54 5.46
C PHE A 179 15.58 2.56 4.89
N THR A 180 14.84 2.18 3.87
CA THR A 180 13.75 2.95 3.30
C THR A 180 12.41 2.36 3.72
N MET A 181 11.35 3.14 3.61
CA MET A 181 10.00 2.68 3.90
C MET A 181 9.03 3.22 2.85
N GLY A 182 7.95 2.47 2.58
CA GLY A 182 6.94 2.85 1.60
C GLY A 182 5.96 3.92 2.07
N GLY A 183 6.15 4.47 3.29
CA GLY A 183 5.34 5.55 3.85
C GLY A 183 5.91 6.94 3.53
N GLY A 184 5.04 7.95 3.45
CA GLY A 184 5.45 9.36 3.38
C GLY A 184 5.65 9.94 4.79
N THR A 185 6.72 10.72 5.00
CA THR A 185 6.99 11.43 6.24
C THR A 185 7.30 12.90 5.99
N TYR A 186 7.32 13.72 7.02
CA TYR A 186 7.72 15.13 6.95
C TYR A 186 9.16 15.34 6.47
N ALA A 187 10.01 14.30 6.51
CA ALA A 187 11.36 14.38 5.98
C ALA A 187 11.40 14.81 4.51
N ARG A 188 10.36 14.52 3.75
CA ARG A 188 10.22 14.88 2.32
C ARG A 188 10.12 16.39 2.07
N GLU A 189 9.70 17.17 3.08
CA GLU A 189 9.59 18.63 3.00
C GLU A 189 10.96 19.32 3.06
N PHE A 190 12.01 18.56 3.37
CA PHE A 190 13.36 19.06 3.50
C PHE A 190 14.28 18.47 2.42
N LYS A 191 15.14 19.31 1.86
CA LYS A 191 16.07 18.94 0.78
C LYS A 191 17.00 17.77 1.14
N SER A 192 17.34 17.63 2.42
CA SER A 192 18.23 16.60 2.97
C SER A 192 17.69 16.02 4.27
N GLY A 193 16.36 15.88 4.35
CA GLY A 193 15.71 15.31 5.52
C GLY A 193 15.81 13.79 5.56
N ALA A 194 15.74 13.23 6.75
CA ALA A 194 15.59 11.80 6.96
C ALA A 194 14.62 11.55 8.12
N SER A 195 13.84 10.48 8.04
CA SER A 195 13.11 9.99 9.22
C SER A 195 14.06 9.26 10.12
N PHE A 196 13.91 9.48 11.41
CA PHE A 196 14.78 8.90 12.42
C PHE A 196 13.97 8.63 13.70
N GLY A 197 14.14 7.46 14.28
CA GLY A 197 13.43 7.07 15.49
C GLY A 197 13.88 5.70 16.01
N PRO A 198 13.38 5.29 17.17
CA PRO A 198 13.78 4.05 17.84
C PRO A 198 13.02 2.83 17.34
N GLU A 199 11.94 3.01 16.59
CA GLU A 199 11.11 1.92 16.12
C GLU A 199 11.89 0.98 15.21
N LYS A 200 11.65 -0.31 15.39
CA LYS A 200 12.34 -1.39 14.67
C LYS A 200 11.30 -2.19 13.89
N PRO A 201 11.08 -1.91 12.60
CA PRO A 201 10.05 -2.60 11.81
C PRO A 201 10.25 -4.11 11.69
N TRP A 202 11.44 -4.62 12.01
CA TRP A 202 11.74 -6.06 12.04
C TRP A 202 11.49 -6.73 13.40
N VAL A 203 11.10 -5.97 14.44
CA VAL A 203 10.72 -6.51 15.75
C VAL A 203 9.20 -6.63 15.79
N LYS A 204 8.73 -7.85 16.10
CA LYS A 204 7.29 -8.08 16.22
C LYS A 204 6.79 -7.52 17.55
N ASP A 205 5.79 -6.66 17.49
CA ASP A 205 5.07 -6.18 18.65
C ASP A 205 4.28 -7.29 19.36
N PRO A 206 3.96 -7.12 20.64
CA PRO A 206 3.02 -7.99 21.35
C PRO A 206 1.69 -8.09 20.60
N GLU A 207 1.01 -9.25 20.68
CA GLU A 207 -0.24 -9.51 19.94
C GLU A 207 -1.39 -8.55 20.27
N TRP A 208 -1.35 -7.88 21.42
CA TRP A 208 -2.35 -6.89 21.83
C TRP A 208 -2.06 -5.48 21.30
N VAL A 209 -0.91 -5.23 20.70
CA VAL A 209 -0.60 -3.96 20.02
C VAL A 209 -1.13 -4.02 18.60
N GLY A 210 -1.96 -3.07 18.25
CA GLY A 210 -2.57 -2.94 16.92
C GLY A 210 -1.56 -2.53 15.86
N MET A 211 -1.95 -2.75 14.62
CA MET A 211 -1.15 -2.32 13.45
C MET A 211 -1.09 -0.78 13.38
N MET A 212 -0.03 -0.29 12.77
CA MET A 212 0.13 1.13 12.42
C MET A 212 -1.15 1.69 11.76
N HIS A 213 -1.65 2.82 12.25
CA HIS A 213 -2.92 3.45 11.85
C HIS A 213 -4.18 2.64 12.16
N GLY A 214 -4.07 1.58 12.97
CA GLY A 214 -5.18 0.73 13.38
C GLY A 214 -5.64 0.98 14.82
N PRO A 215 -6.71 0.31 15.24
CA PRO A 215 -7.09 0.28 16.64
C PRO A 215 -5.96 -0.32 17.50
N ASP A 216 -5.82 0.19 18.72
CA ASP A 216 -4.83 -0.27 19.72
C ASP A 216 -3.36 -0.10 19.27
N GLU A 217 -3.09 0.77 18.28
CA GLU A 217 -1.72 1.18 17.95
C GLU A 217 -1.04 1.74 19.22
N GLY A 218 0.19 1.30 19.47
CA GLY A 218 0.89 1.70 20.69
C GLY A 218 2.40 1.59 20.58
N VAL A 219 3.07 2.23 21.53
CA VAL A 219 4.52 2.19 21.68
C VAL A 219 4.87 1.92 23.16
N SER A 220 5.93 1.17 23.42
CA SER A 220 6.34 0.87 24.79
C SER A 220 6.95 2.10 25.47
N GLU A 221 6.75 2.27 26.79
CA GLU A 221 7.37 3.32 27.58
C GLU A 221 8.90 3.24 27.55
N ASP A 222 9.46 2.04 27.54
CA ASP A 222 10.92 1.83 27.49
C ASP A 222 11.48 2.30 26.15
N LEU A 223 10.75 2.06 25.03
CA LEU A 223 11.14 2.57 23.72
C LEU A 223 11.11 4.10 23.67
N LEU A 224 10.11 4.74 24.30
CA LEU A 224 10.05 6.20 24.43
C LEU A 224 11.22 6.77 25.24
N LYS A 225 11.59 6.12 26.36
CA LYS A 225 12.76 6.51 27.15
C LYS A 225 14.06 6.35 26.38
N GLN A 226 14.20 5.26 25.61
CA GLN A 226 15.34 5.06 24.73
C GLN A 226 15.40 6.12 23.63
N SER A 227 14.26 6.47 23.03
CA SER A 227 14.15 7.54 22.04
C SER A 227 14.74 8.84 22.55
N PHE A 228 14.39 9.23 23.76
CA PHE A 228 14.88 10.48 24.34
C PHE A 228 16.42 10.51 24.39
N LYS A 229 17.05 9.41 24.82
CA LYS A 229 18.52 9.30 24.86
C LYS A 229 19.13 9.38 23.47
N ILE A 230 18.54 8.66 22.51
CA ILE A 230 18.99 8.65 21.12
C ILE A 230 18.93 10.05 20.53
N TYR A 231 17.80 10.75 20.68
CA TYR A 231 17.64 12.11 20.14
C TYR A 231 18.60 13.11 20.80
N ALA A 232 18.81 13.04 22.11
CA ALA A 232 19.75 13.95 22.80
C ALA A 232 21.17 13.77 22.25
N LEU A 233 21.65 12.52 22.12
CA LEU A 233 22.96 12.22 21.55
C LEU A 233 23.06 12.59 20.07
N THR A 234 21.99 12.38 19.32
CA THR A 234 21.92 12.74 17.91
C THR A 234 22.06 14.24 17.69
N LEU A 235 21.35 15.05 18.48
CA LEU A 235 21.43 16.52 18.40
C LEU A 235 22.86 17.00 18.70
N ASP A 236 23.50 16.45 19.74
CA ASP A 236 24.90 16.79 20.06
C ASP A 236 25.83 16.49 18.88
N LYS A 237 25.71 15.31 18.26
CA LYS A 237 26.54 14.92 17.10
C LYS A 237 26.25 15.76 15.85
N LEU A 238 24.99 16.05 15.56
CA LEU A 238 24.62 16.87 14.39
C LEU A 238 25.13 18.31 14.51
N MET A 239 25.13 18.89 15.74
CA MET A 239 25.65 20.23 15.97
C MET A 239 27.17 20.33 15.79
N GLN A 240 27.89 19.21 15.73
CA GLN A 240 29.33 19.17 15.48
C GLN A 240 29.64 19.02 13.97
N LEU A 241 28.66 18.80 13.12
CA LEU A 241 28.85 18.73 11.68
C LEU A 241 28.87 20.12 11.04
N ASP A 242 29.77 20.32 10.10
CA ASP A 242 29.69 21.42 9.16
C ASP A 242 28.77 21.01 8.01
N LEU A 243 27.55 21.52 8.01
CA LEU A 243 26.49 21.22 7.05
C LEU A 243 26.37 22.28 5.93
N GLN A 244 27.43 23.06 5.68
CA GLN A 244 27.45 24.07 4.60
C GLN A 244 27.55 23.45 3.21
#